data_615ca55b5a1faebad91184893e616f34
#
_entry.id   615ca55b5a1faebad91184893e616f34
#
_cell.length_a   1.000
_cell.length_b   1.000
_cell.length_c   1.000
_cell.angle_alpha   90.00
_cell.angle_beta   90.00
_cell.angle_gamma   90.00
#
_symmetry.space_group_name_H-M   'P 1'
#
loop_
_entity.id
_entity.type
_entity.pdbx_description
1 polymer ?
#
loop_
_entity_poly.entity_id
_entity_poly.type
_entity_poly.pdbx_seq_one_letter_code
_entity_poly.pdbx_strand_id
1 'polypeptide(L)'
;MAYNPFIVIDGIGYKTKYEPCEALNSYANELLNSGTANIILEEPPTLSVVSDETAIGAVLGTYSWQKTNIDGTAESTIADSPHPLECKDLLSPPFETTETTATLRFTEDPDTILSVQCWSDEHWGEPATNSEDVTINGNVLTLKPGGYIYEIIADWNTQNGYGGTASYFIYLKMME
;
A
#
# COMPACT_ATOMS: atom_id res chain seq x y z
N MET A 1 25.47 12.82 28.27
CA MET A 1 25.22 11.38 28.24
C MET A 1 25.56 10.88 26.84
N ALA A 2 26.52 9.98 26.72
CA ALA A 2 26.86 9.43 25.40
C ALA A 2 25.74 8.44 24.98
N TYR A 3 25.11 8.73 23.88
CA TYR A 3 24.13 7.81 23.26
C TYR A 3 24.96 6.66 22.65
N ASN A 4 24.80 5.45 23.17
CA ASN A 4 25.37 4.27 22.54
C ASN A 4 24.29 3.67 21.60
N PRO A 5 24.38 3.88 20.28
CA PRO A 5 23.44 3.28 19.34
C PRO A 5 23.59 1.75 19.37
N PHE A 6 22.49 1.05 19.24
CA PHE A 6 22.45 -0.39 19.09
C PHE A 6 21.61 -0.74 17.85
N ILE A 7 21.85 -1.91 17.30
CA ILE A 7 21.08 -2.47 16.20
C ILE A 7 20.58 -3.86 16.59
N VAL A 8 19.44 -4.25 16.08
CA VAL A 8 18.87 -5.59 16.23
C VAL A 8 18.89 -6.27 14.87
N ILE A 9 19.50 -7.46 14.78
CA ILE A 9 19.54 -8.28 13.58
C ILE A 9 19.09 -9.70 14.00
N ASP A 10 18.07 -10.23 13.36
CA ASP A 10 17.51 -11.56 13.64
C ASP A 10 17.17 -11.80 15.13
N GLY A 11 16.64 -10.76 15.80
CA GLY A 11 16.28 -10.82 17.22
C GLY A 11 17.45 -10.73 18.20
N ILE A 12 18.67 -10.48 17.72
CA ILE A 12 19.87 -10.29 18.55
C ILE A 12 20.23 -8.80 18.59
N GLY A 13 20.31 -8.24 19.81
CA GLY A 13 20.75 -6.85 20.01
C GLY A 13 22.28 -6.73 20.02
N TYR A 14 22.82 -5.81 19.24
CA TYR A 14 24.26 -5.53 19.13
C TYR A 14 24.57 -4.10 19.56
N LYS A 15 25.62 -3.92 20.34
CA LYS A 15 26.23 -2.60 20.59
C LYS A 15 27.10 -2.18 19.40
N THR A 16 27.54 -0.92 19.41
CA THR A 16 28.35 -0.29 18.35
C THR A 16 29.65 -1.01 17.95
N LYS A 17 30.02 -2.09 18.61
CA LYS A 17 31.16 -2.97 18.26
C LYS A 17 30.71 -4.41 17.96
N TYR A 18 29.43 -4.63 17.65
CA TYR A 18 28.87 -5.95 17.40
C TYR A 18 29.01 -6.93 18.59
N GLU A 19 29.11 -6.42 19.81
CA GLU A 19 29.09 -7.25 21.01
C GLU A 19 27.63 -7.57 21.41
N PRO A 20 27.27 -8.84 21.62
CA PRO A 20 25.95 -9.21 22.08
C PRO A 20 25.60 -8.52 23.41
N CYS A 21 24.39 -7.99 23.50
CA CYS A 21 23.89 -7.34 24.72
C CYS A 21 22.72 -8.16 25.28
N GLU A 22 22.97 -8.92 26.38
CA GLU A 22 21.97 -9.78 27.00
C GLU A 22 20.68 -9.06 27.39
N ALA A 23 20.77 -7.82 27.86
CA ALA A 23 19.59 -7.03 28.21
C ALA A 23 18.75 -6.66 26.97
N LEU A 24 19.40 -6.43 25.81
CA LEU A 24 18.70 -6.17 24.54
C LEU A 24 18.15 -7.45 23.94
N ASN A 25 18.85 -8.58 24.11
CA ASN A 25 18.35 -9.88 23.68
C ASN A 25 17.11 -10.30 24.49
N SER A 26 17.11 -10.04 25.81
CA SER A 26 15.93 -10.28 26.64
C SER A 26 14.74 -9.43 26.21
N TYR A 27 14.96 -8.16 25.92
CA TYR A 27 13.93 -7.22 25.45
C TYR A 27 13.43 -7.58 24.03
N ALA A 28 14.36 -7.93 23.11
CA ALA A 28 13.99 -8.40 21.77
C ALA A 28 13.21 -9.74 21.83
N ASN A 29 13.59 -10.64 22.70
CA ASN A 29 12.87 -11.89 22.92
C ASN A 29 11.52 -11.69 23.62
N GLU A 30 11.39 -10.72 24.51
CA GLU A 30 10.10 -10.31 25.06
C GLU A 30 9.17 -9.76 23.98
N LEU A 31 9.67 -8.90 23.09
CA LEU A 31 8.92 -8.40 21.95
C LEU A 31 8.52 -9.50 20.97
N LEU A 32 9.42 -10.45 20.67
CA LEU A 32 9.15 -11.60 19.81
C LEU A 32 8.19 -12.62 20.46
N ASN A 33 8.28 -12.82 21.77
CA ASN A 33 7.44 -13.77 22.53
C ASN A 33 6.11 -13.15 23.01
N SER A 34 5.99 -11.82 23.06
CA SER A 34 4.72 -11.15 23.35
C SER A 34 3.72 -11.24 22.20
N GLY A 35 4.06 -12.04 21.15
CA GLY A 35 3.23 -12.25 19.98
C GLY A 35 2.95 -10.91 19.30
N THR A 36 3.77 -10.58 18.33
CA THR A 36 3.62 -9.41 17.47
C THR A 36 3.43 -8.10 18.25
N ALA A 37 4.46 -7.26 18.31
CA ALA A 37 4.19 -5.84 18.45
C ALA A 37 3.15 -5.53 17.38
N ASN A 38 1.91 -5.27 17.77
CA ASN A 38 0.89 -4.79 16.84
C ASN A 38 1.44 -3.49 16.29
N ILE A 39 2.03 -3.57 15.09
CA ILE A 39 2.45 -2.38 14.37
C ILE A 39 1.14 -1.70 14.00
N ILE A 40 0.81 -0.63 14.70
CA ILE A 40 -0.35 0.19 14.37
C ILE A 40 0.04 1.05 13.19
N LEU A 41 -0.58 0.81 12.05
CA LEU A 41 -0.35 1.61 10.85
C LEU A 41 -1.08 2.96 11.00
N GLU A 42 -0.32 4.04 10.93
CA GLU A 42 -0.83 5.40 11.02
C GLU A 42 -1.55 5.87 9.77
N GLU A 43 -1.19 5.30 8.62
CA GLU A 43 -1.70 5.60 7.29
C GLU A 43 -1.99 4.31 6.53
N PRO A 44 -2.81 4.34 5.46
CA PRO A 44 -3.04 3.17 4.62
C PRO A 44 -1.73 2.56 4.09
N PRO A 45 -1.64 1.22 3.97
CA PRO A 45 -0.51 0.54 3.36
C PRO A 45 -0.19 1.06 1.96
N THR A 46 1.06 1.05 1.55
CA THR A 46 1.42 1.39 0.18
C THR A 46 1.12 0.23 -0.76
N LEU A 47 0.70 0.56 -1.99
CA LEU A 47 0.48 -0.40 -3.06
C LEU A 47 1.57 -0.27 -4.12
N SER A 48 2.17 -1.38 -4.50
CA SER A 48 2.99 -1.53 -5.70
C SER A 48 2.31 -2.45 -6.70
N VAL A 49 2.39 -2.11 -7.96
CA VAL A 49 1.90 -2.95 -9.07
C VAL A 49 3.10 -3.53 -9.78
N VAL A 50 3.11 -4.85 -9.92
CA VAL A 50 4.22 -5.61 -10.50
C VAL A 50 3.75 -6.25 -11.80
N SER A 51 4.44 -5.96 -12.88
CA SER A 51 4.25 -6.61 -14.16
C SER A 51 5.62 -6.95 -14.74
N ASP A 52 5.77 -8.17 -15.25
CA ASP A 52 7.07 -8.74 -15.57
C ASP A 52 7.99 -8.72 -14.30
N GLU A 53 9.23 -8.27 -14.41
CA GLU A 53 10.16 -8.15 -13.28
C GLU A 53 10.19 -6.71 -12.69
N THR A 54 9.31 -5.83 -13.16
CA THR A 54 9.29 -4.41 -12.78
C THR A 54 8.12 -4.10 -11.83
N ALA A 55 8.40 -3.31 -10.82
CA ALA A 55 7.40 -2.82 -9.88
C ALA A 55 7.32 -1.29 -9.91
N ILE A 56 6.11 -0.76 -9.85
CA ILE A 56 5.85 0.67 -9.72
C ILE A 56 4.89 0.93 -8.56
N GLY A 57 5.13 1.99 -7.79
CA GLY A 57 4.23 2.43 -6.73
C GLY A 57 2.96 3.07 -7.29
N ALA A 58 1.81 2.67 -6.77
CA ALA A 58 0.56 3.37 -7.03
C ALA A 58 0.47 4.65 -6.18
N VAL A 59 -0.27 5.63 -6.67
CA VAL A 59 -0.56 6.86 -5.94
C VAL A 59 -1.72 6.61 -4.99
N LEU A 60 -1.55 6.92 -3.71
CA LEU A 60 -2.64 6.88 -2.73
C LEU A 60 -3.66 7.99 -3.06
N GLY A 61 -4.90 7.59 -3.22
CA GLY A 61 -6.04 8.44 -3.50
C GLY A 61 -6.83 8.83 -2.25
N THR A 62 -8.15 8.84 -2.36
CA THR A 62 -9.05 9.08 -1.23
C THR A 62 -8.97 7.95 -0.23
N TYR A 63 -8.94 8.29 1.06
CA TYR A 63 -9.01 7.29 2.12
C TYR A 63 -9.74 7.79 3.37
N SER A 64 -10.25 6.82 4.12
CA SER A 64 -10.74 7.00 5.48
C SER A 64 -10.03 5.98 6.35
N TRP A 65 -9.17 6.44 7.26
CA TRP A 65 -8.31 5.59 8.07
C TRP A 65 -8.52 5.84 9.55
N GLN A 66 -8.55 4.78 10.33
CA GLN A 66 -8.69 4.83 11.78
C GLN A 66 -7.55 4.08 12.44
N LYS A 67 -7.04 4.62 13.53
CA LYS A 67 -6.08 3.94 14.43
C LYS A 67 -6.51 4.07 15.88
N THR A 68 -6.13 3.09 16.69
CA THR A 68 -6.33 3.09 18.14
C THR A 68 -5.00 3.37 18.81
N ASN A 69 -4.94 4.43 19.59
CA ASN A 69 -3.75 4.80 20.35
C ASN A 69 -3.51 3.87 21.54
N ILE A 70 -2.31 3.92 22.11
CA ILE A 70 -1.91 3.10 23.29
C ILE A 70 -2.82 3.35 24.50
N ASP A 71 -3.38 4.54 24.62
CA ASP A 71 -4.31 4.93 25.70
C ASP A 71 -5.75 4.47 25.45
N GLY A 72 -6.02 3.78 24.33
CA GLY A 72 -7.33 3.29 23.93
C GLY A 72 -8.21 4.32 23.21
N THR A 73 -7.72 5.53 22.97
CA THR A 73 -8.44 6.51 22.14
C THR A 73 -8.34 6.14 20.67
N ALA A 74 -9.39 6.42 19.88
CA ALA A 74 -9.38 6.24 18.43
C ALA A 74 -9.18 7.59 17.73
N GLU A 75 -8.32 7.60 16.74
CA GLU A 75 -8.12 8.72 15.80
C GLU A 75 -8.57 8.30 14.41
N SER A 76 -9.20 9.23 13.68
CA SER A 76 -9.62 9.00 12.30
C SER A 76 -9.08 10.11 11.41
N THR A 77 -8.55 9.72 10.27
CA THR A 77 -8.07 10.62 9.21
C THR A 77 -8.86 10.36 7.95
N ILE A 78 -9.37 11.42 7.34
CA ILE A 78 -10.03 11.38 6.03
C ILE A 78 -9.24 12.29 5.10
N ALA A 79 -8.85 11.79 3.95
CA ALA A 79 -8.22 12.57 2.90
C ALA A 79 -8.95 12.32 1.58
N ASP A 80 -9.26 13.40 0.89
CA ASP A 80 -9.86 13.37 -0.44
C ASP A 80 -8.79 13.62 -1.50
N SER A 81 -8.93 12.96 -2.63
CA SER A 81 -8.12 13.20 -3.83
C SER A 81 -9.01 13.63 -5.00
N PRO A 82 -8.45 14.32 -6.00
CA PRO A 82 -9.15 14.49 -7.26
C PRO A 82 -9.48 13.16 -7.92
N HIS A 83 -10.41 13.19 -8.88
CA HIS A 83 -10.73 12.01 -9.68
C HIS A 83 -9.48 11.50 -10.43
N PRO A 84 -9.28 10.17 -10.62
CA PRO A 84 -8.10 9.62 -11.30
C PRO A 84 -7.80 10.29 -12.64
N LEU A 85 -8.82 10.60 -13.45
CA LEU A 85 -8.67 11.29 -14.73
C LEU A 85 -8.20 12.75 -14.62
N GLU A 86 -8.19 13.34 -13.44
CA GLU A 86 -7.65 14.68 -13.18
C GLU A 86 -6.20 14.64 -12.67
N CYS A 87 -5.67 13.44 -12.38
CA CYS A 87 -4.35 13.22 -11.78
C CYS A 87 -3.23 12.95 -12.81
N LYS A 88 -3.39 13.41 -14.07
CA LYS A 88 -2.45 13.11 -15.16
C LYS A 88 -1.00 13.42 -14.80
N ASP A 89 -0.74 14.59 -14.21
CA ASP A 89 0.63 15.02 -13.88
C ASP A 89 1.29 14.17 -12.79
N LEU A 90 0.50 13.54 -11.93
CA LEU A 90 0.97 12.64 -10.88
C LEU A 90 1.21 11.21 -11.40
N LEU A 91 0.46 10.80 -12.42
CA LEU A 91 0.45 9.43 -12.92
C LEU A 91 1.31 9.23 -14.18
N SER A 92 1.67 10.30 -14.89
CA SER A 92 2.49 10.22 -16.10
C SER A 92 3.98 10.20 -15.78
N PRO A 93 4.80 9.45 -16.54
CA PRO A 93 4.44 8.60 -17.68
C PRO A 93 3.77 7.29 -17.25
N PRO A 94 3.09 6.58 -18.19
CA PRO A 94 2.54 5.26 -17.90
C PRO A 94 3.64 4.25 -17.56
N PHE A 95 3.28 3.27 -16.76
CA PHE A 95 4.07 2.05 -16.66
C PHE A 95 3.74 1.15 -17.87
N GLU A 96 4.70 0.97 -18.77
CA GLU A 96 4.54 0.18 -19.99
C GLU A 96 4.89 -1.28 -19.72
N THR A 97 4.06 -2.19 -20.24
CA THR A 97 4.25 -3.64 -20.14
C THR A 97 3.72 -4.34 -21.38
N THR A 98 4.26 -5.51 -21.70
CA THR A 98 3.71 -6.43 -22.72
C THR A 98 2.88 -7.55 -22.09
N GLU A 99 2.86 -7.63 -20.76
CA GLU A 99 2.06 -8.62 -20.04
C GLU A 99 0.58 -8.27 -20.04
N THR A 100 -0.26 -9.30 -20.07
CA THR A 100 -1.72 -9.16 -20.01
C THR A 100 -2.26 -9.07 -18.57
N THR A 101 -1.38 -9.21 -17.58
CA THR A 101 -1.73 -9.18 -16.16
C THR A 101 -0.69 -8.42 -15.36
N ALA A 102 -1.10 -7.90 -14.21
CA ALA A 102 -0.24 -7.31 -13.22
C ALA A 102 -0.62 -7.79 -11.82
N THR A 103 0.34 -7.86 -10.91
CA THR A 103 0.14 -8.30 -9.53
C THR A 103 0.13 -7.11 -8.60
N LEU A 104 -0.90 -6.99 -7.78
CA LEU A 104 -1.01 -6.00 -6.71
C LEU A 104 -0.22 -6.50 -5.49
N ARG A 105 0.66 -5.67 -4.94
CA ARG A 105 1.44 -5.95 -3.74
C ARG A 105 1.30 -4.80 -2.76
N PHE A 106 0.58 -5.06 -1.69
CA PHE A 106 0.46 -4.13 -0.57
C PHE A 106 1.58 -4.40 0.44
N THR A 107 2.00 -3.37 1.19
CA THR A 107 2.93 -3.55 2.33
C THR A 107 2.28 -4.27 3.49
N GLU A 108 0.96 -4.19 3.60
CA GLU A 108 0.09 -5.00 4.46
C GLU A 108 -1.14 -5.36 3.63
N ASP A 109 -1.41 -6.65 3.46
CA ASP A 109 -2.50 -7.10 2.60
C ASP A 109 -3.87 -6.64 3.14
N PRO A 110 -4.78 -6.16 2.26
CA PRO A 110 -6.13 -5.81 2.67
C PRO A 110 -6.95 -7.06 3.00
N ASP A 111 -7.94 -6.90 3.88
CA ASP A 111 -8.94 -7.95 4.11
C ASP A 111 -9.79 -8.17 2.85
N THR A 112 -10.03 -7.11 2.09
CA THR A 112 -10.83 -7.18 0.87
C THR A 112 -10.43 -6.11 -0.13
N ILE A 113 -10.32 -6.48 -1.41
CA ILE A 113 -10.36 -5.54 -2.53
C ILE A 113 -11.82 -5.34 -2.91
N LEU A 114 -12.36 -4.16 -2.64
CA LEU A 114 -13.77 -3.84 -2.82
C LEU A 114 -14.13 -3.67 -4.29
N SER A 115 -13.29 -2.99 -5.05
CA SER A 115 -13.48 -2.78 -6.48
C SER A 115 -12.18 -2.49 -7.20
N VAL A 116 -12.16 -2.83 -8.49
CA VAL A 116 -11.15 -2.35 -9.43
C VAL A 116 -11.88 -1.85 -10.66
N GLN A 117 -11.59 -0.62 -11.05
CA GLN A 117 -12.17 0.01 -12.22
C GLN A 117 -11.10 0.73 -13.03
N CYS A 118 -11.39 1.03 -14.28
CA CYS A 118 -10.44 1.72 -15.14
C CYS A 118 -11.13 2.68 -16.11
N TRP A 119 -10.33 3.59 -16.65
CA TRP A 119 -10.69 4.54 -17.71
C TRP A 119 -9.59 4.53 -18.77
N SER A 120 -9.98 4.64 -20.05
CA SER A 120 -9.00 4.88 -21.11
C SER A 120 -8.30 6.21 -20.91
N ASP A 121 -7.02 6.28 -21.24
CA ASP A 121 -6.20 7.50 -21.20
C ASP A 121 -6.64 8.56 -22.22
N GLU A 122 -7.52 8.21 -23.15
CA GLU A 122 -8.18 9.17 -24.05
C GLU A 122 -9.09 10.16 -23.30
N HIS A 123 -9.52 9.80 -22.07
CA HIS A 123 -10.44 10.58 -21.25
C HIS A 123 -9.78 11.45 -20.18
N TRP A 124 -8.47 11.69 -20.29
CA TRP A 124 -7.80 12.62 -19.39
C TRP A 124 -8.51 13.98 -19.32
N GLY A 125 -8.84 14.42 -18.11
CA GLY A 125 -9.57 15.68 -17.86
C GLY A 125 -11.09 15.56 -17.98
N GLU A 126 -11.64 14.36 -18.17
CA GLU A 126 -13.07 14.10 -18.30
C GLU A 126 -13.62 13.25 -17.13
N PRO A 127 -13.67 13.77 -15.89
CA PRO A 127 -14.05 12.98 -14.70
C PRO A 127 -15.49 12.46 -14.72
N ALA A 128 -16.33 12.98 -15.63
CA ALA A 128 -17.71 12.49 -15.81
C ALA A 128 -17.79 11.21 -16.66
N THR A 129 -16.67 10.73 -17.21
CA THR A 129 -16.63 9.49 -18.01
C THR A 129 -16.91 8.28 -17.10
N ASN A 130 -17.78 7.39 -17.57
CA ASN A 130 -18.04 6.15 -16.85
C ASN A 130 -16.80 5.26 -16.84
N SER A 131 -16.52 4.68 -15.68
CA SER A 131 -15.49 3.64 -15.54
C SER A 131 -15.96 2.32 -16.18
N GLU A 132 -15.00 1.48 -16.43
CA GLU A 132 -15.21 0.08 -16.80
C GLU A 132 -14.71 -0.82 -15.67
N ASP A 133 -15.50 -1.86 -15.35
CA ASP A 133 -15.09 -2.88 -14.39
C ASP A 133 -13.90 -3.69 -14.91
N VAL A 134 -13.03 -4.08 -14.01
CA VAL A 134 -11.83 -4.85 -14.31
C VAL A 134 -11.86 -6.17 -13.58
N THR A 135 -11.49 -7.23 -14.28
CA THR A 135 -11.41 -8.56 -13.67
C THR A 135 -10.16 -8.65 -12.80
N ILE A 136 -10.36 -9.04 -11.56
CA ILE A 136 -9.31 -9.35 -10.61
C ILE A 136 -9.50 -10.78 -10.08
N ASN A 137 -8.40 -11.51 -9.94
CA ASN A 137 -8.37 -12.85 -9.35
C ASN A 137 -7.35 -12.87 -8.20
N GLY A 138 -7.86 -12.82 -6.98
CA GLY A 138 -7.02 -12.56 -5.81
C GLY A 138 -6.36 -11.18 -5.93
N ASN A 139 -5.04 -11.13 -6.04
CA ASN A 139 -4.27 -9.92 -6.26
C ASN A 139 -3.77 -9.75 -7.71
N VAL A 140 -4.26 -10.55 -8.65
CA VAL A 140 -3.86 -10.49 -10.06
C VAL A 140 -4.90 -9.73 -10.88
N LEU A 141 -4.49 -8.60 -11.40
CA LEU A 141 -5.26 -7.69 -12.25
C LEU A 141 -5.13 -8.10 -13.71
N THR A 142 -6.24 -8.19 -14.45
CA THR A 142 -6.22 -8.35 -15.91
C THR A 142 -6.12 -6.98 -16.56
N LEU A 143 -5.11 -6.78 -17.40
CA LEU A 143 -4.87 -5.53 -18.11
C LEU A 143 -5.67 -5.43 -19.39
N LYS A 144 -6.07 -4.23 -19.76
CA LYS A 144 -6.67 -3.92 -21.06
C LYS A 144 -5.61 -3.43 -22.03
N PRO A 145 -5.70 -3.82 -23.33
CA PRO A 145 -4.81 -3.30 -24.37
C PRO A 145 -4.90 -1.77 -24.48
N GLY A 146 -3.75 -1.12 -24.59
CA GLY A 146 -3.66 0.34 -24.63
C GLY A 146 -3.38 0.98 -23.27
N GLY A 147 -3.57 2.28 -23.17
CA GLY A 147 -3.33 3.05 -21.95
C GLY A 147 -4.60 3.18 -21.11
N TYR A 148 -4.51 2.79 -19.84
CA TYR A 148 -5.62 2.87 -18.90
C TYR A 148 -5.17 3.33 -17.52
N ILE A 149 -5.99 4.17 -16.90
CA ILE A 149 -5.88 4.56 -15.50
C ILE A 149 -6.73 3.59 -14.70
N TYR A 150 -6.10 2.89 -13.75
CA TYR A 150 -6.77 1.95 -12.86
C TYR A 150 -6.93 2.56 -11.48
N GLU A 151 -8.10 2.37 -10.89
CA GLU A 151 -8.35 2.64 -9.48
C GLU A 151 -8.64 1.34 -8.75
N ILE A 152 -7.93 1.11 -7.67
CA ILE A 152 -8.10 -0.03 -6.79
C ILE A 152 -8.61 0.50 -5.45
N ILE A 153 -9.76 0.01 -4.98
CA ILE A 153 -10.32 0.35 -3.67
C ILE A 153 -10.21 -0.87 -2.78
N ALA A 154 -9.54 -0.73 -1.66
CA ALA A 154 -9.28 -1.81 -0.72
C ALA A 154 -9.69 -1.42 0.70
N ASP A 155 -10.01 -2.43 1.51
CA ASP A 155 -10.49 -2.29 2.88
C ASP A 155 -9.67 -3.15 3.84
N TRP A 156 -9.34 -2.57 4.99
CA TRP A 156 -8.71 -3.21 6.14
C TRP A 156 -9.65 -3.11 7.33
N ASN A 157 -10.01 -4.24 7.94
CA ASN A 157 -10.85 -4.20 9.11
C ASN A 157 -10.08 -3.66 10.33
N THR A 158 -10.79 -3.03 11.26
CA THR A 158 -10.18 -2.33 12.40
C THR A 158 -9.84 -3.24 13.59
N GLN A 159 -9.91 -4.57 13.45
CA GLN A 159 -9.70 -5.52 14.56
C GLN A 159 -8.25 -5.50 15.08
N ASN A 160 -7.30 -5.10 14.25
CA ASN A 160 -5.89 -4.98 14.63
C ASN A 160 -5.54 -3.62 15.27
N GLY A 161 -6.54 -2.79 15.57
CA GLY A 161 -6.34 -1.45 16.14
C GLY A 161 -6.06 -0.37 15.10
N TYR A 162 -6.08 -0.70 13.82
CA TYR A 162 -6.05 0.23 12.69
C TYR A 162 -6.86 -0.36 11.53
N GLY A 163 -7.25 0.46 10.58
CA GLY A 163 -7.95 0.01 9.39
C GLY A 163 -8.78 1.11 8.76
N GLY A 164 -9.49 0.73 7.71
CA GLY A 164 -10.33 1.62 6.93
C GLY A 164 -10.26 1.32 5.46
N THR A 165 -10.73 2.25 4.63
CA THR A 165 -10.79 2.10 3.19
C THR A 165 -9.84 3.08 2.52
N ALA A 166 -9.14 2.64 1.49
CA ALA A 166 -8.27 3.48 0.69
C ALA A 166 -8.39 3.15 -0.80
N SER A 167 -8.28 4.18 -1.64
CA SER A 167 -8.16 4.04 -3.08
C SER A 167 -6.72 4.28 -3.53
N TYR A 168 -6.34 3.65 -4.64
CA TYR A 168 -5.01 3.76 -5.23
C TYR A 168 -5.14 3.90 -6.72
N PHE A 169 -4.34 4.79 -7.32
CA PHE A 169 -4.35 5.09 -8.74
C PHE A 169 -3.05 4.67 -9.39
N ILE A 170 -3.15 4.10 -10.58
CA ILE A 170 -1.98 3.78 -11.40
C ILE A 170 -2.33 3.90 -12.88
N TYR A 171 -1.38 4.42 -13.66
CA TYR A 171 -1.50 4.50 -15.10
C TYR A 171 -0.62 3.43 -15.76
N LEU A 172 -1.28 2.44 -16.36
CA LEU A 172 -0.65 1.31 -17.05
C LEU A 172 -0.92 1.39 -18.53
N LYS A 173 0.06 0.99 -19.33
CA LYS A 173 -0.08 0.88 -20.77
C LYS A 173 0.40 -0.49 -21.24
N MET A 174 -0.58 -1.33 -21.62
CA MET A 174 -0.29 -2.62 -22.23
C MET A 174 0.04 -2.42 -23.72
N MET A 175 1.28 -2.75 -24.08
CA MET A 175 1.79 -2.68 -25.45
C MET A 175 1.41 -3.95 -26.19
N GLU A 176 1.10 -3.82 -27.52
CA GLU A 176 0.86 -4.96 -28.40
C GLU A 176 2.15 -5.69 -28.78
#